data_35cf650a55fce4f3908a5eca398e6964
#
_entry.id   35cf650a55fce4f3908a5eca398e6964
#
_cell.length_a   1.000
_cell.length_b   1.000
_cell.length_c   1.000
_cell.angle_alpha   90.00
_cell.angle_beta   90.00
_cell.angle_gamma   90.00
#
_symmetry.space_group_name_H-M   'P 1'
#
loop_
_entity.id
_entity.type
_entity.pdbx_description
1 polymer ?
#
loop_
_entity_poly.entity_id
_entity_poly.type
_entity_poly.pdbx_seq_one_letter_code
_entity_poly.pdbx_strand_id
1 'polypeptide(L)'
;EEFGVDESIASFVLPLGMTINMDGTAIMQVIATVFIAGCAGYTVTPGQLVVVALLALLASVGTPAAPGAGAVILFTILSGMGFVNDGALLAYSLILAINRPIEMLVTSLNVVGSICVAKSEGLLKEDVYNK
;
A
#
# COMPACT_ATOMS: atom_id res chain seq x y z
N GLU A 1 24.73 2.93 3.95
CA GLU A 1 25.97 3.52 4.49
C GLU A 1 25.79 5.00 4.86
N GLU A 2 25.23 5.84 3.97
CA GLU A 2 25.03 7.28 4.26
C GLU A 2 24.07 7.54 5.44
N PHE A 3 23.15 6.63 5.72
CA PHE A 3 22.22 6.72 6.85
C PHE A 3 22.71 5.99 8.12
N GLY A 4 23.94 5.50 8.14
CA GLY A 4 24.53 4.81 9.29
C GLY A 4 23.95 3.41 9.53
N VAL A 5 23.39 2.76 8.51
CA VAL A 5 22.85 1.39 8.60
C VAL A 5 23.89 0.42 8.08
N ASP A 6 24.12 -0.67 8.82
CA ASP A 6 24.99 -1.77 8.41
C ASP A 6 24.51 -2.43 7.11
N GLU A 7 25.45 -2.77 6.22
CA GLU A 7 25.14 -3.36 4.91
C GLU A 7 24.37 -4.69 5.03
N SER A 8 24.67 -5.49 6.05
CA SER A 8 23.99 -6.76 6.31
C SER A 8 22.51 -6.56 6.65
N ILE A 9 22.19 -5.51 7.40
CA ILE A 9 20.81 -5.14 7.75
C ILE A 9 20.10 -4.57 6.53
N ALA A 10 20.73 -3.64 5.83
CA ALA A 10 20.14 -3.02 4.65
C ALA A 10 19.85 -4.05 3.54
N SER A 11 20.78 -4.98 3.29
CA SER A 11 20.63 -6.02 2.27
C SER A 11 19.50 -7.02 2.55
N PHE A 12 19.07 -7.16 3.80
CA PHE A 12 17.94 -7.99 4.20
C PHE A 12 16.63 -7.19 4.26
N VAL A 13 16.64 -6.05 4.97
CA VAL A 13 15.43 -5.28 5.27
C VAL A 13 14.87 -4.59 4.03
N LEU A 14 15.71 -4.05 3.14
CA LEU A 14 15.23 -3.32 1.97
C LEU A 14 14.51 -4.23 0.96
N PRO A 15 15.04 -5.39 0.54
CA PRO A 15 14.31 -6.31 -0.35
C PRO A 15 13.03 -6.85 0.28
N LEU A 16 13.05 -7.16 1.58
CA LEU A 16 11.87 -7.61 2.29
C LEU A 16 10.81 -6.49 2.37
N GLY A 17 11.23 -5.26 2.68
CA GLY A 17 10.36 -4.09 2.74
C GLY A 17 9.70 -3.76 1.40
N MET A 18 10.36 -4.02 0.27
CA MET A 18 9.78 -3.81 -1.06
C MET A 18 8.52 -4.65 -1.32
N THR A 19 8.36 -5.75 -0.62
CA THR A 19 7.19 -6.64 -0.76
C THR A 19 6.19 -6.53 0.39
N ILE A 20 6.65 -6.30 1.60
CA ILE A 20 5.80 -6.31 2.81
C ILE A 20 5.40 -4.89 3.24
N ASN A 21 6.31 -3.93 3.12
CA ASN A 21 6.06 -2.55 3.55
C ASN A 21 5.41 -1.72 2.44
N MET A 22 4.12 -1.92 2.25
CA MET A 22 3.28 -1.28 1.23
C MET A 22 2.24 -0.34 1.85
N ASP A 23 2.65 0.47 2.83
CA ASP A 23 1.75 1.32 3.62
C ASP A 23 1.00 2.33 2.76
N GLY A 24 1.72 3.02 1.86
CA GLY A 24 1.12 3.96 0.93
C GLY A 24 0.12 3.27 -0.02
N THR A 25 0.43 2.05 -0.45
CA THR A 25 -0.47 1.24 -1.29
C THR A 25 -1.75 0.89 -0.53
N ALA A 26 -1.66 0.43 0.72
CA ALA A 26 -2.83 0.10 1.54
C ALA A 26 -3.73 1.33 1.75
N ILE A 27 -3.16 2.48 2.09
CA ILE A 27 -3.90 3.74 2.28
C ILE A 27 -4.60 4.15 0.98
N MET A 28 -3.90 4.12 -0.14
CA MET A 28 -4.46 4.45 -1.45
C MET A 28 -5.63 3.53 -1.81
N GLN A 29 -5.53 2.23 -1.54
CA GLN A 29 -6.60 1.27 -1.81
C GLN A 29 -7.87 1.57 -1.02
N VAL A 30 -7.76 1.91 0.26
CA VAL A 30 -8.90 2.26 1.10
C VAL A 30 -9.57 3.53 0.58
N ILE A 31 -8.81 4.59 0.32
CA ILE A 31 -9.33 5.87 -0.16
C ILE A 31 -10.01 5.69 -1.53
N ALA A 32 -9.36 5.00 -2.46
CA ALA A 32 -9.90 4.77 -3.80
C ALA A 32 -11.17 3.93 -3.76
N THR A 33 -11.23 2.89 -2.93
CA THR A 33 -12.43 2.04 -2.79
C THR A 33 -13.61 2.84 -2.25
N VAL A 34 -13.41 3.63 -1.20
CA VAL A 34 -14.47 4.47 -0.62
C VAL A 34 -14.94 5.54 -1.61
N PHE A 35 -14.01 6.16 -2.33
CA PHE A 35 -14.32 7.14 -3.37
C PHE A 35 -15.17 6.54 -4.50
N ILE A 36 -14.75 5.40 -5.03
CA ILE A 36 -15.49 4.69 -6.09
C ILE A 36 -16.88 4.28 -5.61
N ALA A 37 -16.98 3.72 -4.39
CA ALA A 37 -18.27 3.35 -3.80
C ALA A 37 -19.20 4.56 -3.70
N GLY A 38 -18.69 5.71 -3.24
CA GLY A 38 -19.45 6.97 -3.18
C GLY A 38 -19.93 7.45 -4.56
N CYS A 39 -19.04 7.43 -5.57
CA CYS A 39 -19.41 7.79 -6.94
C CYS A 39 -20.47 6.85 -7.54
N ALA A 40 -20.44 5.59 -7.15
CA ALA A 40 -21.37 4.55 -7.62
C ALA A 40 -22.71 4.51 -6.86
N GLY A 41 -22.89 5.41 -5.86
CA GLY A 41 -24.10 5.47 -5.05
C GLY A 41 -24.18 4.43 -3.93
N TYR A 42 -23.08 3.74 -3.62
CA TYR A 42 -23.02 2.84 -2.47
C TYR A 42 -22.77 3.63 -1.18
N THR A 43 -23.45 3.26 -0.12
CA THR A 43 -23.17 3.78 1.24
C THR A 43 -22.23 2.82 1.95
N VAL A 44 -21.03 3.29 2.26
CA VAL A 44 -20.03 2.50 3.01
C VAL A 44 -20.31 2.65 4.51
N THR A 45 -20.72 1.56 5.14
CA THR A 45 -20.92 1.52 6.59
C THR A 45 -19.57 1.43 7.32
N PRO A 46 -19.47 1.85 8.61
CA PRO A 46 -18.24 1.70 9.39
C PRO A 46 -17.70 0.26 9.43
N GLY A 47 -18.59 -0.74 9.47
CA GLY A 47 -18.19 -2.15 9.43
C GLY A 47 -17.57 -2.54 8.07
N GLN A 48 -18.14 -2.07 6.97
CA GLN A 48 -17.57 -2.28 5.64
C GLN A 48 -16.23 -1.57 5.47
N LEU A 49 -16.05 -0.39 6.08
CA LEU A 49 -14.77 0.32 6.06
C LEU A 49 -13.66 -0.51 6.72
N VAL A 50 -13.95 -1.16 7.84
CA VAL A 50 -13.00 -2.08 8.50
C VAL A 50 -12.65 -3.26 7.59
N VAL A 51 -13.65 -3.85 6.92
CA VAL A 51 -13.42 -4.94 5.97
C VAL A 51 -12.56 -4.49 4.79
N VAL A 52 -12.84 -3.33 4.22
CA VAL A 52 -12.02 -2.73 3.14
C VAL A 52 -10.58 -2.52 3.60
N ALA A 53 -10.38 -1.99 4.81
CA ALA A 53 -9.06 -1.76 5.37
C ALA A 53 -8.27 -3.08 5.56
N LEU A 54 -8.93 -4.13 6.07
CA LEU A 54 -8.33 -5.45 6.21
C LEU A 54 -7.98 -6.08 4.86
N LEU A 55 -8.89 -6.00 3.88
CA LEU A 55 -8.63 -6.48 2.52
C LEU A 55 -7.48 -5.72 1.86
N ALA A 56 -7.42 -4.40 2.03
CA ALA A 56 -6.35 -3.56 1.51
C ALA A 56 -4.99 -3.94 2.13
N LEU A 57 -4.95 -4.17 3.45
CA LEU A 57 -3.75 -4.63 4.15
C LEU A 57 -3.27 -5.99 3.63
N LEU A 58 -4.15 -6.99 3.60
CA LEU A 58 -3.80 -8.34 3.13
C LEU A 58 -3.36 -8.33 1.66
N ALA A 59 -4.07 -7.57 0.83
CA ALA A 59 -3.76 -7.47 -0.58
C ALA A 59 -2.43 -6.71 -0.82
N SER A 60 -2.13 -5.67 -0.03
CA SER A 60 -0.90 -4.91 -0.16
C SER A 60 0.35 -5.74 0.17
N VAL A 61 0.28 -6.59 1.21
CA VAL A 61 1.38 -7.50 1.58
C VAL A 61 1.63 -8.57 0.50
N GLY A 62 0.59 -9.01 -0.19
CA GLY A 62 0.70 -10.01 -1.28
C GLY A 62 1.04 -9.42 -2.65
N THR A 63 1.17 -8.09 -2.76
CA THR A 63 1.37 -7.42 -4.05
C THR A 63 2.83 -7.40 -4.46
N PRO A 64 3.16 -7.85 -5.68
CA PRO A 64 4.50 -7.65 -6.20
C PRO A 64 4.77 -6.14 -6.41
N ALA A 65 6.01 -5.72 -6.18
CA ALA A 65 6.46 -4.35 -6.46
C ALA A 65 6.58 -4.10 -7.97
N ALA A 66 5.45 -4.16 -8.68
CA ALA A 66 5.37 -4.02 -10.13
C ALA A 66 4.43 -2.87 -10.52
N PRO A 67 4.76 -2.09 -11.56
CA PRO A 67 3.90 -1.02 -12.04
C PRO A 67 2.50 -1.54 -12.41
N GLY A 68 1.46 -0.88 -11.89
CA GLY A 68 0.06 -1.22 -12.17
C GLY A 68 -0.53 -2.33 -11.29
N ALA A 69 0.26 -2.98 -10.44
CA ALA A 69 -0.25 -4.01 -9.52
C ALA A 69 -1.33 -3.45 -8.57
N GLY A 70 -1.17 -2.21 -8.12
CA GLY A 70 -2.17 -1.53 -7.27
C GLY A 70 -3.55 -1.42 -7.93
N ALA A 71 -3.61 -1.22 -9.24
CA ALA A 71 -4.87 -1.16 -9.99
C ALA A 71 -5.62 -2.50 -9.98
N VAL A 72 -4.90 -3.61 -10.19
CA VAL A 72 -5.49 -4.96 -10.14
C VAL A 72 -6.06 -5.26 -8.76
N ILE A 73 -5.35 -4.87 -7.71
CA ILE A 73 -5.79 -5.06 -6.32
C ILE A 73 -7.03 -4.23 -6.04
N LEU A 74 -7.06 -2.97 -6.46
CA LEU A 74 -8.22 -2.11 -6.30
C LEU A 74 -9.46 -2.77 -6.89
N PHE A 75 -9.36 -3.32 -8.10
CA PHE A 75 -10.46 -4.05 -8.73
C PHE A 75 -10.86 -5.30 -7.92
N THR A 76 -9.90 -6.02 -7.38
CA THR A 76 -10.15 -7.20 -6.54
C THR A 76 -10.92 -6.82 -5.28
N ILE A 77 -10.55 -5.72 -4.61
CA ILE A 77 -11.26 -5.22 -3.43
C ILE A 77 -12.69 -4.80 -3.77
N LEU A 78 -12.88 -4.04 -4.86
CA LEU A 78 -14.21 -3.62 -5.34
C LEU A 78 -15.10 -4.82 -5.64
N SER A 79 -14.55 -5.82 -6.31
CA SER A 79 -15.28 -7.08 -6.62
C SER A 79 -15.64 -7.86 -5.37
N GLY A 80 -14.70 -7.95 -4.42
CA GLY A 80 -14.93 -8.63 -3.14
C GLY A 80 -15.98 -7.95 -2.26
N MET A 81 -16.10 -6.63 -2.36
CA MET A 81 -17.14 -5.84 -1.68
C MET A 81 -18.46 -5.76 -2.43
N GLY A 82 -18.52 -6.27 -3.68
CA GLY A 82 -19.70 -6.16 -4.53
C GLY A 82 -19.95 -4.78 -5.12
N PHE A 83 -18.93 -3.90 -5.14
CA PHE A 83 -19.01 -2.54 -5.68
C PHE A 83 -18.65 -2.54 -7.18
N VAL A 84 -19.46 -3.20 -8.01
CA VAL A 84 -19.16 -3.47 -9.43
C VAL A 84 -20.27 -3.04 -10.39
N ASN A 85 -21.08 -2.03 -10.04
CA ASN A 85 -22.04 -1.46 -10.97
C ASN A 85 -21.34 -0.57 -12.03
N ASP A 86 -22.09 -0.14 -13.04
CA ASP A 86 -21.56 0.69 -14.15
C ASP A 86 -20.90 2.00 -13.64
N GLY A 87 -21.45 2.60 -12.59
CA GLY A 87 -20.90 3.79 -11.96
C GLY A 87 -19.53 3.52 -11.29
N ALA A 88 -19.41 2.38 -10.61
CA ALA A 88 -18.15 1.96 -10.01
C ALA A 88 -17.08 1.66 -11.08
N LEU A 89 -17.45 0.99 -12.15
CA LEU A 89 -16.53 0.68 -13.26
C LEU A 89 -16.07 1.94 -13.98
N LEU A 90 -16.97 2.91 -14.16
CA LEU A 90 -16.61 4.21 -14.73
C LEU A 90 -15.65 4.97 -13.81
N ALA A 91 -15.94 5.08 -12.51
CA ALA A 91 -15.07 5.73 -11.53
C ALA A 91 -13.70 5.03 -11.43
N TYR A 92 -13.68 3.70 -11.44
CA TYR A 92 -12.45 2.91 -11.49
C TYR A 92 -11.62 3.24 -12.75
N SER A 93 -12.23 3.32 -13.92
CA SER A 93 -11.56 3.67 -15.17
C SER A 93 -10.94 5.06 -15.14
N LEU A 94 -11.63 6.04 -14.52
CA LEU A 94 -11.10 7.39 -14.32
C LEU A 94 -9.89 7.40 -13.39
N ILE A 95 -9.95 6.63 -12.29
CA ILE A 95 -8.80 6.48 -11.40
C ILE A 95 -7.62 5.86 -12.14
N LEU A 96 -7.83 4.83 -12.96
CA LEU A 96 -6.77 4.23 -13.77
C LEU A 96 -6.07 5.26 -14.68
N ALA A 97 -6.84 6.19 -15.26
CA ALA A 97 -6.29 7.22 -16.15
C ALA A 97 -5.32 8.17 -15.42
N ILE A 98 -5.56 8.46 -14.14
CA ILE A 98 -4.73 9.36 -13.33
C ILE A 98 -3.80 8.61 -12.34
N ASN A 99 -3.76 7.28 -12.40
CA ASN A 99 -3.09 6.46 -11.43
C ASN A 99 -1.56 6.65 -11.39
N ARG A 100 -0.93 6.94 -12.53
CA ARG A 100 0.54 7.01 -12.61
C ARG A 100 1.19 8.02 -11.68
N PRO A 101 0.77 9.29 -11.59
CA PRO A 101 1.29 10.23 -10.58
C PRO A 101 1.04 9.77 -9.15
N ILE A 102 -0.12 9.15 -8.89
CA ILE A 102 -0.48 8.64 -7.57
C ILE A 102 0.44 7.47 -7.18
N GLU A 103 0.69 6.53 -8.10
CA GLU A 103 1.64 5.43 -7.89
C GLU A 103 3.04 5.91 -7.53
N MET A 104 3.51 7.00 -8.14
CA MET A 104 4.82 7.59 -7.81
C MET A 104 4.88 8.07 -6.36
N LEU A 105 3.84 8.77 -5.88
CA LEU A 105 3.74 9.22 -4.49
C LEU A 105 3.64 8.04 -3.51
N VAL A 106 2.80 7.06 -3.82
CA VAL A 106 2.63 5.84 -3.03
C VAL A 106 3.94 5.07 -2.91
N THR A 107 4.67 4.91 -4.01
CA THR A 107 5.99 4.25 -4.03
C THR A 107 6.99 4.99 -3.16
N SER A 108 7.01 6.31 -3.21
CA SER A 108 7.86 7.13 -2.36
C SER A 108 7.60 6.88 -0.88
N LEU A 109 6.32 6.80 -0.47
CA LEU A 109 5.94 6.49 0.91
C LEU A 109 6.39 5.08 1.32
N ASN A 110 6.20 4.08 0.47
CA ASN A 110 6.62 2.71 0.73
C ASN A 110 8.15 2.62 0.93
N VAL A 111 8.94 3.31 0.09
CA VAL A 111 10.40 3.35 0.18
C VAL A 111 10.86 4.04 1.46
N VAL A 112 10.28 5.19 1.80
CA VAL A 112 10.59 5.91 3.04
C VAL A 112 10.30 5.03 4.27
N GLY A 113 9.17 4.33 4.29
CA GLY A 113 8.84 3.38 5.35
C GLY A 113 9.92 2.29 5.50
N SER A 114 10.36 1.68 4.40
CA SER A 114 11.41 0.66 4.41
C SER A 114 12.75 1.19 4.93
N ILE A 115 13.13 2.43 4.57
CA ILE A 115 14.34 3.08 5.08
C ILE A 115 14.23 3.35 6.58
N CYS A 116 13.08 3.80 7.06
CA CYS A 116 12.83 4.04 8.48
C CYS A 116 12.97 2.75 9.30
N VAL A 117 12.42 1.64 8.82
CA VAL A 117 12.55 0.32 9.45
C VAL A 117 14.02 -0.10 9.50
N ALA A 118 14.73 -0.04 8.38
CA ALA A 118 16.14 -0.41 8.30
C ALA A 118 16.99 0.40 9.29
N LYS A 119 16.73 1.71 9.40
CA LYS A 119 17.43 2.58 10.34
C LYS A 119 17.10 2.23 11.79
N SER A 120 15.85 1.95 12.11
CA SER A 120 15.42 1.54 13.45
C SER A 120 16.09 0.25 13.89
N GLU A 121 16.15 -0.77 13.01
CA GLU A 121 16.84 -2.02 13.28
C GLU A 121 18.36 -1.85 13.44
N GLY A 122 18.97 -0.95 12.66
CA GLY A 122 20.38 -0.59 12.78
C GLY A 122 20.70 0.00 14.14
N LEU A 123 19.90 0.95 14.61
CA LEU A 123 20.09 1.60 15.93
C LEU A 123 19.87 0.60 17.08
N LEU A 124 18.86 -0.27 16.97
CA LEU A 124 18.59 -1.29 18.00
C LEU A 124 19.76 -2.27 18.17
N LYS A 125 20.46 -2.61 17.09
CA LYS A 125 21.64 -3.49 17.16
C LYS A 125 22.86 -2.79 17.79
N GLU A 126 23.11 -1.54 17.48
CA GLU A 126 24.20 -0.77 18.10
C GLU A 126 24.04 -0.70 19.62
N ASP A 127 22.83 -0.51 20.12
CA ASP A 127 22.52 -0.48 21.55
C ASP A 127 22.74 -1.83 22.26
N VAL A 128 22.62 -2.94 21.55
CA VAL A 128 22.82 -4.29 22.11
C VAL A 128 24.29 -4.68 22.19
N TYR A 129 25.11 -4.23 21.23
CA TYR A 129 26.54 -4.58 21.19
C TYR A 129 27.44 -3.62 22.03
N ASN A 130 26.95 -2.44 22.39
CA ASN A 130 27.65 -1.46 23.19
C ASN A 130 27.33 -1.53 24.71
N LYS A 131 26.61 -2.53 25.16
CA LYS A 131 26.38 -2.89 26.58
C LYS A 131 27.15 -4.13 26.95
#